data_e72499d96214a1a4d2e91645fab94b6f
#
_entry.id   e72499d96214a1a4d2e91645fab94b6f
#
_cell.length_a   1.000
_cell.length_b   1.000
_cell.length_c   1.000
_cell.angle_alpha   90.00
_cell.angle_beta   90.00
_cell.angle_gamma   90.00
#
_symmetry.space_group_name_H-M   'P 1'
#
loop_
_entity.id
_entity.type
_entity.pdbx_description
1 polymer ?
#
loop_
_entity_poly.entity_id
_entity_poly.type
_entity_poly.pdbx_seq_one_letter_code
_entity_poly.pdbx_strand_id
1 'polypeptide(L)'
;TVGDSTAAWTHAQLMPEQRDWLSRLPLTQQLDKALFVHASANEPQLWHYVYDARAAQASMGGAAAWPGVQYVFCGHVHFQTLYFQGAGNALMPFTPQPGIAIPVPAHRQWLATVGSAGQPRDGNTDAMYCLLDTERAQLTFHRVPYDHFAAAAAIRKAGIHEFFADRLERGR
;
A
#
# COMPACT_ATOMS: atom_id res chain seq x y z
N THR A 1 -15.32 17.73 2.91
CA THR A 1 -15.60 16.54 2.07
C THR A 1 -16.06 15.36 2.93
N VAL A 2 -16.59 14.30 2.30
CA VAL A 2 -16.97 13.05 2.98
C VAL A 2 -15.75 12.41 3.66
N GLY A 3 -14.57 12.52 3.05
CA GLY A 3 -13.31 12.06 3.64
C GLY A 3 -12.94 12.81 4.91
N ASP A 4 -13.11 14.12 4.92
CA ASP A 4 -12.78 14.96 6.09
C ASP A 4 -13.63 14.60 7.31
N SER A 5 -14.93 14.33 7.09
CA SER A 5 -15.85 13.92 8.18
C SER A 5 -15.43 12.56 8.78
N THR A 6 -14.97 11.62 7.97
CA THR A 6 -14.50 10.31 8.43
C THR A 6 -13.16 10.40 9.17
N ALA A 7 -12.25 11.24 8.70
CA ALA A 7 -10.99 11.52 9.41
C ALA A 7 -11.26 12.17 10.78
N ALA A 8 -12.19 13.12 10.85
CA ALA A 8 -12.60 13.75 12.11
C ALA A 8 -13.25 12.74 13.07
N TRP A 9 -14.12 11.85 12.56
CA TRP A 9 -14.70 10.78 13.34
C TRP A 9 -13.62 9.85 13.92
N THR A 10 -12.69 9.38 13.07
CA THR A 10 -11.57 8.52 13.50
C THR A 10 -10.71 9.22 14.56
N HIS A 11 -10.37 10.49 14.33
CA HIS A 11 -9.60 11.27 15.30
C HIS A 11 -10.31 11.36 16.66
N ALA A 12 -11.65 11.51 16.68
CA ALA A 12 -12.43 11.57 17.90
C ALA A 12 -12.47 10.23 18.67
N GLN A 13 -12.32 9.09 17.99
CA GLN A 13 -12.28 7.76 18.61
C GLN A 13 -10.92 7.43 19.26
N LEU A 14 -9.87 8.10 18.84
CA LEU A 14 -8.50 7.82 19.32
C LEU A 14 -8.27 8.47 20.70
N MET A 15 -7.62 7.72 21.59
CA MET A 15 -7.09 8.26 22.83
C MET A 15 -5.92 9.24 22.58
N PRO A 16 -5.64 10.18 23.50
CA PRO A 16 -4.53 11.13 23.32
C PRO A 16 -3.19 10.45 23.01
N GLU A 17 -2.86 9.37 23.70
CA GLU A 17 -1.62 8.60 23.51
C GLU A 17 -1.52 7.97 22.12
N GLN A 18 -2.66 7.52 21.55
CA GLN A 18 -2.73 6.98 20.20
C GLN A 18 -2.52 8.06 19.14
N ARG A 19 -3.10 9.25 19.34
CA ARG A 19 -2.89 10.41 18.45
C ARG A 19 -1.43 10.87 18.48
N ASP A 20 -0.86 10.95 19.68
CA ASP A 20 0.54 11.33 19.86
C ASP A 20 1.49 10.31 19.22
N TRP A 21 1.23 9.02 19.36
CA TRP A 21 1.99 7.97 18.66
C TRP A 21 1.90 8.10 17.13
N LEU A 22 0.69 8.26 16.58
CA LEU A 22 0.48 8.44 15.14
C LEU A 22 1.19 9.68 14.61
N SER A 23 1.17 10.79 15.36
CA SER A 23 1.80 12.05 14.93
C SER A 23 3.33 11.97 14.83
N ARG A 24 3.93 11.00 15.51
CA ARG A 24 5.39 10.76 15.51
C ARG A 24 5.85 9.72 14.49
N LEU A 25 4.93 9.08 13.77
CA LEU A 25 5.32 8.12 12.76
C LEU A 25 6.09 8.82 11.63
N PRO A 26 7.22 8.25 11.17
CA PRO A 26 7.95 8.79 10.05
C PRO A 26 7.17 8.59 8.73
N LEU A 27 7.39 9.47 7.77
CA LEU A 27 6.81 9.32 6.43
C LEU A 27 7.42 8.14 5.65
N THR A 28 8.65 7.76 5.99
CA THR A 28 9.40 6.67 5.38
C THR A 28 10.13 5.87 6.45
N GLN A 29 10.24 4.58 6.25
CA GLN A 29 11.01 3.68 7.11
C GLN A 29 11.89 2.78 6.26
N GLN A 30 13.20 2.81 6.46
CA GLN A 30 14.12 1.85 5.85
C GLN A 30 14.41 0.71 6.84
N LEU A 31 14.35 -0.52 6.35
CA LEU A 31 14.81 -1.72 7.04
C LEU A 31 15.69 -2.51 6.04
N ASP A 32 16.95 -2.59 6.32
CA ASP A 32 17.95 -3.17 5.41
C ASP A 32 17.84 -2.60 3.99
N LYS A 33 17.48 -3.43 3.02
CA LYS A 33 17.33 -3.07 1.61
C LYS A 33 15.90 -2.65 1.22
N ALA A 34 14.97 -2.66 2.17
CA ALA A 34 13.57 -2.32 1.96
C ALA A 34 13.24 -0.93 2.49
N LEU A 35 12.61 -0.11 1.66
CA LEU A 35 12.03 1.17 2.02
C LEU A 35 10.51 1.04 2.05
N PHE A 36 9.91 1.45 3.14
CA PHE A 36 8.47 1.51 3.33
C PHE A 36 8.02 2.97 3.30
N VAL A 37 6.99 3.25 2.53
CA VAL A 37 6.37 4.57 2.41
C VAL A 37 4.88 4.38 2.19
N HIS A 38 4.03 5.30 2.69
CA HIS A 38 2.60 5.13 2.48
C HIS A 38 2.21 5.25 0.99
N ALA A 39 2.72 6.25 0.29
CA ALA A 39 2.40 6.55 -1.11
C ALA A 39 3.67 6.47 -1.99
N SER A 40 4.28 7.57 -2.35
CA SER A 40 5.49 7.61 -3.18
C SER A 40 6.72 7.99 -2.35
N ALA A 41 7.87 7.38 -2.63
CA ALA A 41 9.15 7.82 -2.08
C ALA A 41 9.66 9.14 -2.71
N ASN A 42 9.07 9.58 -3.83
CA ASN A 42 9.28 10.90 -4.36
C ASN A 42 8.37 11.89 -3.64
N GLU A 43 8.95 12.80 -2.86
CA GLU A 43 8.23 13.79 -2.03
C GLU A 43 7.14 13.13 -1.17
N PRO A 44 7.50 12.27 -0.19
CA PRO A 44 6.54 11.45 0.58
C PRO A 44 5.43 12.25 1.25
N GLN A 45 5.69 13.52 1.59
CA GLN A 45 4.72 14.43 2.21
C GLN A 45 3.59 14.87 1.27
N LEU A 46 3.74 14.69 -0.05
CA LEU A 46 2.73 15.06 -1.05
C LEU A 46 1.78 13.92 -1.41
N TRP A 47 2.04 12.70 -0.94
CA TRP A 47 1.18 11.53 -1.09
C TRP A 47 0.82 11.21 -2.54
N HIS A 48 1.79 11.32 -3.46
CA HIS A 48 1.59 11.00 -4.87
C HIS A 48 1.20 9.54 -5.07
N TYR A 49 0.17 9.32 -5.87
CA TYR A 49 -0.28 7.98 -6.22
C TYR A 49 0.68 7.28 -7.20
N VAL A 50 0.96 6.01 -6.97
CA VAL A 50 1.77 5.17 -7.86
C VAL A 50 0.84 4.25 -8.66
N TYR A 51 0.18 4.81 -9.68
CA TYR A 51 -0.76 4.06 -10.52
C TYR A 51 -0.13 3.43 -11.76
N ASP A 52 0.99 3.94 -12.23
CA ASP A 52 1.60 3.55 -13.50
C ASP A 52 3.14 3.49 -13.39
N ALA A 53 3.76 3.03 -14.47
CA ALA A 53 5.22 2.88 -14.56
C ALA A 53 5.95 4.22 -14.43
N ARG A 54 5.37 5.34 -14.87
CA ARG A 54 5.95 6.67 -14.75
C ARG A 54 6.00 7.12 -13.29
N ALA A 55 4.88 6.98 -12.57
CA ALA A 55 4.82 7.27 -11.14
C ALA A 55 5.72 6.35 -10.32
N ALA A 56 5.79 5.06 -10.69
CA ALA A 56 6.71 4.11 -10.09
C ALA A 56 8.18 4.51 -10.32
N GLN A 57 8.54 4.95 -11.53
CA GLN A 57 9.88 5.45 -11.85
C GLN A 57 10.25 6.68 -11.03
N ALA A 58 9.31 7.62 -10.85
CA ALA A 58 9.53 8.79 -9.99
C ALA A 58 9.76 8.37 -8.53
N SER A 59 8.96 7.42 -8.02
CA SER A 59 9.10 6.89 -6.67
C SER A 59 10.44 6.18 -6.46
N MET A 60 10.89 5.37 -7.43
CA MET A 60 12.21 4.73 -7.40
C MET A 60 13.34 5.77 -7.43
N GLY A 61 13.18 6.84 -8.23
CA GLY A 61 14.12 7.97 -8.24
C GLY A 61 14.21 8.66 -6.88
N GLY A 62 13.06 8.88 -6.22
CA GLY A 62 13.00 9.41 -4.86
C GLY A 62 13.70 8.48 -3.85
N ALA A 63 13.52 7.17 -3.99
CA ALA A 63 14.13 6.16 -3.11
C ALA A 63 15.66 6.14 -3.17
N ALA A 64 16.28 6.72 -4.20
CA ALA A 64 17.73 6.85 -4.30
C ALA A 64 18.36 7.70 -3.17
N ALA A 65 17.56 8.49 -2.46
CA ALA A 65 18.00 9.19 -1.25
C ALA A 65 18.33 8.25 -0.06
N TRP A 66 17.88 6.99 -0.13
CA TRP A 66 18.14 5.95 0.89
C TRP A 66 19.17 4.94 0.38
N PRO A 67 20.42 4.98 0.87
CA PRO A 67 21.48 4.12 0.36
C PRO A 67 21.17 2.62 0.54
N GLY A 68 21.43 1.84 -0.49
CA GLY A 68 21.29 0.39 -0.47
C GLY A 68 19.87 -0.14 -0.65
N VAL A 69 18.86 0.75 -0.81
CA VAL A 69 17.47 0.35 -1.07
C VAL A 69 17.35 -0.35 -2.42
N GLN A 70 16.72 -1.50 -2.41
CA GLN A 70 16.44 -2.34 -3.58
C GLN A 70 14.95 -2.63 -3.73
N TYR A 71 14.22 -2.59 -2.63
CA TYR A 71 12.79 -2.85 -2.56
C TYR A 71 12.06 -1.62 -2.02
N VAL A 72 11.10 -1.10 -2.76
CA VAL A 72 10.21 -0.04 -2.30
C VAL A 72 8.81 -0.61 -2.14
N PHE A 73 8.26 -0.50 -0.94
CA PHE A 73 6.88 -0.92 -0.64
C PHE A 73 6.01 0.29 -0.37
N CYS A 74 4.91 0.39 -1.10
CA CYS A 74 3.92 1.45 -0.91
C CYS A 74 2.49 0.92 -1.00
N GLY A 75 1.55 1.67 -0.42
CA GLY A 75 0.12 1.42 -0.45
C GLY A 75 -0.62 2.50 -1.24
N HIS A 76 -1.57 3.16 -0.62
CA HIS A 76 -2.32 4.33 -1.08
C HIS A 76 -3.22 4.11 -2.31
N VAL A 77 -2.77 3.39 -3.32
CA VAL A 77 -3.53 3.08 -4.55
C VAL A 77 -4.57 1.97 -4.35
N HIS A 78 -4.39 1.11 -3.33
CA HIS A 78 -5.24 -0.04 -2.99
C HIS A 78 -5.32 -1.14 -4.07
N PHE A 79 -4.28 -1.23 -4.91
CA PHE A 79 -4.05 -2.30 -5.88
C PHE A 79 -2.74 -3.01 -5.59
N GLN A 80 -2.65 -4.28 -5.97
CA GLN A 80 -1.41 -5.03 -5.95
C GLN A 80 -0.75 -5.01 -7.31
N THR A 81 0.44 -4.39 -7.40
CA THR A 81 1.25 -4.34 -8.62
C THR A 81 2.71 -4.45 -8.25
N LEU A 82 3.48 -5.21 -9.01
CA LEU A 82 4.93 -5.26 -8.91
C LEU A 82 5.52 -4.53 -10.12
N TYR A 83 6.34 -3.53 -9.87
CA TYR A 83 7.12 -2.85 -10.91
C TYR A 83 8.56 -3.33 -10.87
N PHE A 84 9.08 -3.66 -12.02
CA PHE A 84 10.44 -4.15 -12.18
C PHE A 84 11.12 -3.51 -13.39
N GLN A 85 12.44 -3.45 -13.36
CA GLN A 85 13.23 -2.89 -14.44
C GLN A 85 13.24 -3.84 -15.64
N GLY A 86 12.67 -3.37 -16.77
CA GLY A 86 12.69 -4.06 -18.05
C GLY A 86 13.93 -3.75 -18.88
N ALA A 87 13.91 -4.12 -20.15
CA ALA A 87 14.92 -3.73 -21.11
C ALA A 87 14.95 -2.20 -21.27
N GLY A 88 16.15 -1.60 -21.29
CA GLY A 88 16.32 -0.16 -21.45
C GLY A 88 15.99 0.68 -20.22
N ASN A 89 16.02 0.10 -19.02
CA ASN A 89 15.79 0.77 -17.74
C ASN A 89 14.36 1.29 -17.50
N ALA A 90 13.43 1.05 -18.40
CA ALA A 90 12.02 1.37 -18.17
C ALA A 90 11.40 0.41 -17.15
N LEU A 91 10.59 0.94 -16.22
CA LEU A 91 9.82 0.10 -15.31
C LEU A 91 8.62 -0.50 -16.04
N MET A 92 8.42 -1.79 -15.81
CA MET A 92 7.31 -2.57 -16.34
C MET A 92 6.37 -2.98 -15.20
N PRO A 93 5.04 -2.79 -15.33
CA PRO A 93 4.09 -3.30 -14.36
C PRO A 93 3.85 -4.80 -14.56
N PHE A 94 3.67 -5.51 -13.46
CA PHE A 94 3.27 -6.90 -13.40
C PHE A 94 2.15 -7.06 -12.38
N THR A 95 1.04 -7.67 -12.77
CA THR A 95 -0.07 -8.00 -11.86
C THR A 95 0.20 -9.35 -11.20
N PRO A 96 0.46 -9.41 -9.89
CA PRO A 96 0.80 -10.65 -9.22
C PRO A 96 -0.43 -11.55 -9.07
N GLN A 97 -0.20 -12.86 -9.13
CA GLN A 97 -1.21 -13.85 -8.74
C GLN A 97 -1.07 -14.14 -7.25
N PRO A 98 -2.16 -14.08 -6.46
CA PRO A 98 -2.11 -14.36 -5.04
C PRO A 98 -1.55 -15.75 -4.72
N GLY A 99 -0.67 -15.82 -3.72
CA GLY A 99 -0.06 -17.06 -3.26
C GLY A 99 1.12 -17.57 -4.10
N ILE A 100 1.44 -16.93 -5.23
CA ILE A 100 2.57 -17.33 -6.08
C ILE A 100 3.81 -16.52 -5.67
N ALA A 101 4.88 -17.22 -5.28
CA ALA A 101 6.16 -16.60 -4.96
C ALA A 101 6.86 -16.10 -6.23
N ILE A 102 7.21 -14.83 -6.25
CA ILE A 102 7.87 -14.16 -7.38
C ILE A 102 9.33 -13.94 -7.00
N PRO A 103 10.30 -14.42 -7.80
CA PRO A 103 11.72 -14.11 -7.59
C PRO A 103 11.98 -12.61 -7.75
N VAL A 104 12.54 -11.99 -6.72
CA VAL A 104 12.89 -10.56 -6.68
C VAL A 104 14.38 -10.38 -6.32
N PRO A 105 15.31 -10.85 -7.17
CA PRO A 105 16.73 -10.85 -6.84
C PRO A 105 17.26 -9.45 -6.59
N ALA A 106 18.13 -9.34 -5.59
CA ALA A 106 18.66 -8.10 -5.05
C ALA A 106 19.62 -7.32 -5.97
N HIS A 107 19.96 -7.84 -7.14
CA HIS A 107 20.73 -7.09 -8.15
C HIS A 107 19.84 -6.17 -9.02
N ARG A 108 18.54 -6.18 -8.81
CA ARG A 108 17.55 -5.32 -9.47
C ARG A 108 16.80 -4.49 -8.43
N GLN A 109 16.19 -3.42 -8.90
CA GLN A 109 15.28 -2.62 -8.09
C GLN A 109 13.83 -3.04 -8.34
N TRP A 110 13.05 -3.06 -7.27
CA TRP A 110 11.66 -3.50 -7.24
C TRP A 110 10.80 -2.49 -6.50
N LEU A 111 9.64 -2.17 -7.06
CA LEU A 111 8.63 -1.42 -6.35
C LEU A 111 7.34 -2.23 -6.32
N ALA A 112 6.76 -2.40 -5.15
CA ALA A 112 5.49 -3.08 -4.96
C ALA A 112 4.46 -2.15 -4.35
N THR A 113 3.31 -1.97 -5.02
CA THR A 113 2.10 -1.50 -4.36
C THR A 113 1.47 -2.70 -3.68
N VAL A 114 1.34 -2.66 -2.34
CA VAL A 114 0.98 -3.85 -1.55
C VAL A 114 -0.51 -4.09 -1.46
N GLY A 115 -1.31 -3.14 -1.96
CA GLY A 115 -2.75 -3.17 -1.87
C GLY A 115 -3.30 -2.59 -0.57
N SER A 116 -4.43 -3.07 -0.13
CA SER A 116 -5.12 -2.58 1.07
C SER A 116 -5.70 -3.73 1.88
N ALA A 117 -5.44 -3.74 3.18
CA ALA A 117 -6.10 -4.66 4.10
C ALA A 117 -7.55 -4.24 4.41
N GLY A 118 -7.83 -2.92 4.38
CA GLY A 118 -9.12 -2.37 4.79
C GLY A 118 -10.07 -2.01 3.65
N GLN A 119 -9.55 -1.64 2.47
CA GLN A 119 -10.41 -1.19 1.36
C GLN A 119 -9.77 -1.51 0.00
N PRO A 120 -9.77 -2.77 -0.45
CA PRO A 120 -9.39 -3.14 -1.81
C PRO A 120 -10.23 -2.38 -2.85
N ARG A 121 -9.63 -2.04 -4.00
CA ARG A 121 -10.32 -1.23 -5.04
C ARG A 121 -10.24 -1.83 -6.43
N ASP A 122 -10.04 -3.14 -6.53
CA ASP A 122 -9.89 -3.86 -7.81
C ASP A 122 -11.05 -4.83 -8.12
N GLY A 123 -12.17 -4.65 -7.43
CA GLY A 123 -13.38 -5.47 -7.58
C GLY A 123 -13.36 -6.74 -6.75
N ASN A 124 -12.28 -7.04 -6.04
CA ASN A 124 -12.19 -8.14 -5.08
C ASN A 124 -12.18 -7.57 -3.65
N THR A 125 -13.05 -8.08 -2.78
CA THR A 125 -13.23 -7.60 -1.41
C THR A 125 -12.20 -8.16 -0.42
N ASP A 126 -11.39 -9.16 -0.81
CA ASP A 126 -10.43 -9.81 0.06
C ASP A 126 -9.29 -8.87 0.47
N ALA A 127 -8.93 -8.89 1.75
CA ALA A 127 -7.84 -8.09 2.30
C ALA A 127 -6.50 -8.45 1.65
N MET A 128 -5.68 -7.44 1.38
CA MET A 128 -4.42 -7.59 0.67
C MET A 128 -3.22 -7.42 1.61
N TYR A 129 -2.20 -8.24 1.44
CA TYR A 129 -0.88 -8.05 2.02
C TYR A 129 0.20 -8.71 1.16
N CYS A 130 1.47 -8.49 1.46
CA CYS A 130 2.57 -9.22 0.83
C CYS A 130 3.63 -9.64 1.86
N LEU A 131 4.40 -10.68 1.52
CA LEU A 131 5.52 -11.19 2.29
C LEU A 131 6.79 -11.15 1.44
N LEU A 132 7.83 -10.52 1.95
CA LEU A 132 9.18 -10.58 1.38
C LEU A 132 10.01 -11.58 2.19
N ASP A 133 10.41 -12.68 1.53
CA ASP A 133 11.43 -13.59 2.03
C ASP A 133 12.81 -13.06 1.58
N THR A 134 13.53 -12.46 2.51
CA THR A 134 14.84 -11.85 2.23
C THR A 134 15.94 -12.88 1.99
N GLU A 135 15.82 -14.09 2.53
CA GLU A 135 16.80 -15.16 2.34
C GLU A 135 16.67 -15.78 0.95
N ARG A 136 15.43 -16.03 0.51
CA ARG A 136 15.14 -16.59 -0.81
C ARG A 136 15.01 -15.54 -1.92
N ALA A 137 15.00 -14.25 -1.55
CA ALA A 137 14.69 -13.14 -2.45
C ALA A 137 13.39 -13.39 -3.22
N GLN A 138 12.31 -13.65 -2.50
CA GLN A 138 10.99 -13.93 -3.05
C GLN A 138 9.95 -13.00 -2.44
N LEU A 139 9.06 -12.46 -3.28
CA LEU A 139 7.91 -11.67 -2.87
C LEU A 139 6.63 -12.43 -3.21
N THR A 140 5.75 -12.59 -2.22
CA THR A 140 4.45 -13.25 -2.39
C THR A 140 3.35 -12.29 -2.00
N PHE A 141 2.40 -12.05 -2.90
CA PHE A 141 1.19 -11.29 -2.62
C PHE A 141 0.08 -12.22 -2.17
N HIS A 142 -0.72 -11.77 -1.24
CA HIS A 142 -1.80 -12.56 -0.65
C HIS A 142 -3.13 -11.82 -0.67
N ARG A 143 -4.19 -12.61 -0.73
CA ARG A 143 -5.58 -12.20 -0.54
C ARG A 143 -6.19 -13.04 0.55
N VAL A 144 -6.89 -12.40 1.49
CA VAL A 144 -7.52 -13.09 2.62
C VAL A 144 -9.00 -12.72 2.66
N PRO A 145 -9.90 -13.69 2.47
CA PRO A 145 -11.32 -13.47 2.69
C PRO A 145 -11.58 -13.06 4.14
N TYR A 146 -12.48 -12.12 4.34
CA TYR A 146 -12.97 -11.71 5.66
C TYR A 146 -14.44 -11.30 5.56
N ASP A 147 -15.09 -11.14 6.69
CA ASP A 147 -16.48 -10.69 6.72
C ASP A 147 -16.58 -9.17 6.45
N HIS A 148 -16.45 -8.81 5.16
CA HIS A 148 -16.55 -7.43 4.71
C HIS A 148 -17.96 -6.86 4.87
N PHE A 149 -19.01 -7.70 4.91
CA PHE A 149 -20.38 -7.26 5.22
C PHE A 149 -20.52 -6.84 6.66
N ALA A 150 -19.92 -7.58 7.60
CA ALA A 150 -19.91 -7.18 9.01
C ALA A 150 -19.12 -5.86 9.19
N ALA A 151 -18.01 -5.67 8.48
CA ALA A 151 -17.24 -4.44 8.48
C ALA A 151 -18.07 -3.26 7.92
N ALA A 152 -18.76 -3.44 6.80
CA ALA A 152 -19.66 -2.45 6.22
C ALA A 152 -20.82 -2.10 7.16
N ALA A 153 -21.42 -3.10 7.82
CA ALA A 153 -22.47 -2.89 8.82
C ALA A 153 -21.94 -2.07 10.03
N ALA A 154 -20.71 -2.32 10.46
CA ALA A 154 -20.07 -1.54 11.53
C ALA A 154 -19.87 -0.07 11.15
N ILE A 155 -19.49 0.21 9.89
CA ILE A 155 -19.40 1.58 9.34
C ILE A 155 -20.75 2.28 9.42
N ARG A 156 -21.83 1.62 8.97
CA ARG A 156 -23.21 2.15 9.05
C ARG A 156 -23.64 2.42 10.48
N LYS A 157 -23.39 1.45 11.37
CA LYS A 157 -23.72 1.57 12.80
C LYS A 157 -22.97 2.74 13.47
N ALA A 158 -21.76 3.04 13.04
CA ALA A 158 -20.98 4.17 13.53
C ALA A 158 -21.45 5.53 13.00
N GLY A 159 -22.47 5.56 12.12
CA GLY A 159 -22.96 6.79 11.49
C GLY A 159 -21.99 7.39 10.45
N ILE A 160 -21.02 6.60 9.99
CA ILE A 160 -20.11 6.99 8.90
C ILE A 160 -20.88 6.91 7.59
N HIS A 161 -20.51 7.80 6.64
CA HIS A 161 -21.22 7.92 5.37
C HIS A 161 -21.27 6.59 4.59
N GLU A 162 -22.47 6.26 4.06
CA GLU A 162 -22.77 5.01 3.33
C GLU A 162 -21.76 4.67 2.22
N PHE A 163 -21.20 5.68 1.58
CA PHE A 163 -20.15 5.54 0.56
C PHE A 163 -19.01 4.60 0.98
N PHE A 164 -18.59 4.64 2.26
CA PHE A 164 -17.49 3.80 2.73
C PHE A 164 -17.92 2.34 2.95
N ALA A 165 -19.14 2.11 3.41
CA ALA A 165 -19.69 0.77 3.52
C ALA A 165 -19.85 0.10 2.14
N ASP A 166 -20.43 0.82 1.18
CA ASP A 166 -20.61 0.41 -0.20
C ASP A 166 -19.28 0.01 -0.88
N ARG A 167 -18.22 0.74 -0.59
CA ARG A 167 -16.88 0.43 -1.13
C ARG A 167 -16.34 -0.89 -0.64
N LEU A 168 -16.53 -1.23 0.64
CA LEU A 168 -16.13 -2.53 1.18
C LEU A 168 -16.91 -3.68 0.53
N GLU A 169 -18.22 -3.51 0.37
CA GLU A 169 -19.07 -4.54 -0.21
C GLU A 169 -18.80 -4.79 -1.70
N ARG A 170 -18.25 -3.80 -2.40
CA ARG A 170 -17.99 -3.87 -3.85
C ARG A 170 -16.52 -3.98 -4.21
N GLY A 171 -15.60 -3.86 -3.27
CA GLY A 171 -14.17 -3.84 -3.54
C GLY A 171 -13.72 -2.63 -4.40
N ARG A 172 -14.21 -1.41 -4.10
CA ARG A 172 -13.98 -0.20 -4.93
C ARG A 172 -13.40 0.97 -4.15
#